data_8a9b43d9d8aaa40836e7ede4d6618e8e
#
_entry.id   8a9b43d9d8aaa40836e7ede4d6618e8e
#
_cell.length_a   1.000
_cell.length_b   1.000
_cell.length_c   1.000
_cell.angle_alpha   90.00
_cell.angle_beta   90.00
_cell.angle_gamma   90.00
#
_symmetry.space_group_name_H-M   'P 1'
#
loop_
_entity.id
_entity.type
_entity.pdbx_description
1 polymer ?
#
loop_
_entity_poly.entity_id
_entity_poly.type
_entity_poly.pdbx_seq_one_letter_code
_entity_poly.pdbx_strand_id
1 'polypeptide(L)'
;MGVDIKRQHTIRAAAAVARRLEEATADTVLTRLRVVPGVGEWTAAETAQRAFGHPDAVSVGDYHIKNWVVHALTGRPRGTDLEMVELLAPWAGQRQRVVRLIELSGLGAPRFGPRFAPTDIRAI
;
A
#
# COMPACT_ATOMS: atom_id res chain seq x y z
N MET A 1 -3.15 -23.67 11.40
CA MET A 1 -2.40 -22.39 11.38
C MET A 1 -3.40 -21.26 11.53
N GLY A 2 -3.27 -20.43 12.57
CA GLY A 2 -4.22 -19.34 12.87
C GLY A 2 -3.65 -17.98 12.48
N VAL A 3 -4.53 -17.00 12.39
CA VAL A 3 -4.15 -15.59 12.29
C VAL A 3 -3.55 -15.16 13.63
N ASP A 4 -2.44 -14.42 13.63
CA ASP A 4 -1.84 -13.93 14.88
C ASP A 4 -2.80 -13.03 15.66
N ILE A 5 -2.59 -12.94 16.96
CA ILE A 5 -3.49 -12.24 17.89
C ILE A 5 -3.68 -10.77 17.50
N LYS A 6 -2.62 -10.08 17.07
CA LYS A 6 -2.70 -8.67 16.69
C LYS A 6 -3.62 -8.48 15.48
N ARG A 7 -3.47 -9.32 14.46
CA ARG A 7 -4.33 -9.29 13.26
C ARG A 7 -5.78 -9.65 13.59
N GLN A 8 -6.00 -10.63 14.51
CA GLN A 8 -7.35 -10.96 14.98
C GLN A 8 -8.02 -9.76 15.64
N HIS A 9 -7.30 -9.03 16.50
CA HIS A 9 -7.81 -7.81 17.13
C HIS A 9 -8.16 -6.74 16.11
N THR A 10 -7.29 -6.51 15.13
CA THR A 10 -7.52 -5.55 14.05
C THR A 10 -8.76 -5.91 13.23
N ILE A 11 -8.91 -7.18 12.85
CA ILE A 11 -10.07 -7.66 12.07
C ILE A 11 -11.36 -7.46 12.87
N ARG A 12 -11.38 -7.80 14.15
CA ARG A 12 -12.56 -7.59 15.01
C ARG A 12 -12.89 -6.11 15.18
N ALA A 13 -11.89 -5.26 15.38
CA ALA A 13 -12.07 -3.81 15.48
C ALA A 13 -12.63 -3.22 14.18
N ALA A 14 -12.12 -3.64 13.02
CA ALA A 14 -12.65 -3.23 11.72
C ALA A 14 -14.09 -3.69 11.51
N ALA A 15 -14.40 -4.95 11.87
CA ALA A 15 -15.75 -5.48 11.78
C ALA A 15 -16.76 -4.71 12.66
N ALA A 16 -16.35 -4.30 13.85
CA ALA A 16 -17.19 -3.52 14.75
C ALA A 16 -17.59 -2.14 14.20
N VAL A 17 -16.83 -1.59 13.26
CA VAL A 17 -17.08 -0.30 12.61
C VAL A 17 -17.33 -0.42 11.10
N ALA A 18 -17.59 -1.63 10.62
CA ALA A 18 -17.73 -1.94 9.19
C ALA A 18 -18.67 -0.99 8.46
N ARG A 19 -19.87 -0.74 9.00
CA ARG A 19 -20.85 0.18 8.42
C ARG A 19 -20.28 1.59 8.21
N ARG A 20 -19.55 2.11 9.20
CA ARG A 20 -18.91 3.43 9.10
C ARG A 20 -17.80 3.46 8.06
N LEU A 21 -17.12 2.33 7.85
CA LEU A 21 -16.11 2.19 6.82
C LEU A 21 -16.75 2.11 5.42
N GLU A 22 -17.84 1.35 5.27
CA GLU A 22 -18.58 1.23 4.02
C GLU A 22 -19.19 2.56 3.55
N GLU A 23 -19.60 3.42 4.49
CA GLU A 23 -20.12 4.76 4.22
C GLU A 23 -19.01 5.80 3.96
N ALA A 24 -17.72 5.40 3.93
CA ALA A 24 -16.62 6.31 3.69
C ALA A 24 -16.59 6.78 2.24
N THR A 25 -16.26 8.05 2.05
CA THR A 25 -15.94 8.64 0.75
C THR A 25 -14.43 8.60 0.50
N ALA A 26 -13.99 8.92 -0.72
CA ALA A 26 -12.57 9.02 -1.04
C ALA A 26 -11.83 9.99 -0.09
N ASP A 27 -12.46 11.09 0.29
CA ASP A 27 -11.85 12.10 1.18
C ASP A 27 -11.76 11.64 2.63
N THR A 28 -12.57 10.70 3.06
CA THR A 28 -12.69 10.28 4.47
C THR A 28 -12.15 8.89 4.75
N VAL A 29 -11.98 8.05 3.72
CA VAL A 29 -11.64 6.63 3.91
C VAL A 29 -10.31 6.41 4.61
N LEU A 30 -9.28 7.15 4.25
CA LEU A 30 -7.95 6.99 4.87
C LEU A 30 -7.99 7.34 6.36
N THR A 31 -8.64 8.46 6.71
CA THR A 31 -8.80 8.87 8.11
C THR A 31 -9.61 7.84 8.91
N ARG A 32 -10.71 7.36 8.35
CA ARG A 32 -11.57 6.35 9.01
C ARG A 32 -10.85 5.02 9.20
N LEU A 33 -10.07 4.57 8.22
CA LEU A 33 -9.29 3.35 8.35
C LEU A 33 -8.20 3.47 9.42
N ARG A 34 -7.50 4.61 9.50
CA ARG A 34 -6.43 4.83 10.46
C ARG A 34 -6.88 4.92 11.92
N VAL A 35 -8.15 5.15 12.18
CA VAL A 35 -8.73 5.11 13.53
C VAL A 35 -8.90 3.65 14.03
N VAL A 36 -8.94 2.67 13.12
CA VAL A 36 -9.05 1.26 13.50
C VAL A 36 -7.73 0.79 14.12
N PRO A 37 -7.75 0.26 15.35
CA PRO A 37 -6.55 -0.26 16.01
C PRO A 37 -5.81 -1.29 15.16
N GLY A 38 -4.52 -1.10 14.98
CA GLY A 38 -3.67 -1.98 14.16
C GLY A 38 -3.64 -1.64 12.66
N VAL A 39 -4.39 -0.63 12.21
CA VAL A 39 -4.33 -0.12 10.84
C VAL A 39 -3.36 1.07 10.78
N GLY A 40 -2.19 0.83 10.20
CA GLY A 40 -1.20 1.87 9.91
C GLY A 40 -1.43 2.53 8.55
N GLU A 41 -0.54 3.45 8.19
CA GLU A 41 -0.60 4.21 6.95
C GLU A 41 -0.57 3.31 5.71
N TRP A 42 0.34 2.35 5.66
CA TRP A 42 0.43 1.38 4.56
C TRP A 42 -0.85 0.56 4.41
N THR A 43 -1.36 0.00 5.51
CA THR A 43 -2.59 -0.82 5.49
C THR A 43 -3.80 0.00 5.06
N ALA A 44 -3.92 1.24 5.54
CA ALA A 44 -5.00 2.14 5.14
C ALA A 44 -4.94 2.46 3.65
N ALA A 45 -3.77 2.79 3.10
CA ALA A 45 -3.59 3.06 1.68
C ALA A 45 -3.93 1.84 0.82
N GLU A 46 -3.40 0.67 1.16
CA GLU A 46 -3.66 -0.59 0.45
C GLU A 46 -5.16 -0.97 0.45
N THR A 47 -5.84 -0.76 1.58
CA THR A 47 -7.29 -1.00 1.69
C THR A 47 -8.08 0.01 0.85
N ALA A 48 -7.74 1.29 0.93
CA ALA A 48 -8.41 2.35 0.18
C ALA A 48 -8.29 2.14 -1.34
N GLN A 49 -7.12 1.73 -1.81
CA GLN A 49 -6.88 1.42 -3.22
C GLN A 49 -7.78 0.28 -3.72
N ARG A 50 -7.87 -0.81 -2.96
CA ARG A 50 -8.56 -2.03 -3.39
C ARG A 50 -10.07 -1.99 -3.17
N ALA A 51 -10.50 -1.49 -2.02
CA ALA A 51 -11.91 -1.50 -1.64
C ALA A 51 -12.67 -0.26 -2.17
N PHE A 52 -11.98 0.86 -2.36
CA PHE A 52 -12.61 2.14 -2.72
C PHE A 52 -12.09 2.73 -4.04
N GLY A 53 -11.11 2.08 -4.68
CA GLY A 53 -10.51 2.61 -5.91
C GLY A 53 -9.84 3.96 -5.72
N HIS A 54 -9.28 4.23 -4.53
CA HIS A 54 -8.76 5.55 -4.17
C HIS A 54 -7.62 5.99 -5.12
N PRO A 55 -7.76 7.10 -5.84
CA PRO A 55 -6.82 7.47 -6.90
C PRO A 55 -5.48 8.02 -6.39
N ASP A 56 -5.43 8.44 -5.14
CA ASP A 56 -4.30 9.20 -4.58
C ASP A 56 -3.66 8.57 -3.33
N ALA A 57 -4.17 7.44 -2.84
CA ALA A 57 -3.63 6.78 -1.65
C ALA A 57 -2.33 6.04 -2.01
N VAL A 58 -1.18 6.63 -1.69
CA VAL A 58 0.13 6.01 -1.91
C VAL A 58 0.51 5.13 -0.72
N SER A 59 1.03 3.94 -1.00
CA SER A 59 1.46 2.98 0.03
C SER A 59 2.84 3.34 0.61
N VAL A 60 2.87 4.39 1.43
CA VAL A 60 4.07 4.80 2.17
C VAL A 60 4.46 3.70 3.15
N GLY A 61 5.75 3.40 3.24
CA GLY A 61 6.27 2.28 4.04
C GLY A 61 6.34 0.95 3.29
N ASP A 62 5.92 0.90 2.01
CA ASP A 62 6.14 -0.27 1.18
C ASP A 62 7.63 -0.46 0.86
N TYR A 63 8.07 -1.73 0.86
CA TYR A 63 9.48 -2.05 0.63
C TYR A 63 9.94 -1.76 -0.80
N HIS A 64 9.08 -1.96 -1.79
CA HIS A 64 9.42 -1.89 -3.21
C HIS A 64 8.99 -0.61 -3.90
N ILE A 65 7.81 -0.09 -3.60
CA ILE A 65 7.14 0.97 -4.37
C ILE A 65 8.00 2.23 -4.46
N LYS A 66 8.62 2.67 -3.36
CA LYS A 66 9.51 3.83 -3.37
C LYS A 66 10.68 3.68 -4.36
N ASN A 67 11.25 2.49 -4.44
CA ASN A 67 12.36 2.24 -5.36
C ASN A 67 11.88 2.25 -6.82
N TRP A 68 10.69 1.71 -7.09
CA TRP A 68 10.13 1.72 -8.45
C TRP A 68 9.83 3.13 -8.93
N VAL A 69 9.21 3.95 -8.08
CA VAL A 69 8.86 5.34 -8.42
C VAL A 69 10.13 6.16 -8.63
N VAL A 70 11.07 6.10 -7.69
CA VAL A 70 12.34 6.85 -7.81
C VAL A 70 13.11 6.41 -9.05
N HIS A 71 13.19 5.10 -9.33
CA HIS A 71 13.87 4.60 -10.52
C HIS A 71 13.20 5.07 -11.81
N ALA A 72 11.89 4.93 -11.91
CA ALA A 72 11.14 5.31 -13.11
C ALA A 72 11.25 6.82 -13.43
N LEU A 73 11.28 7.67 -12.40
CA LEU A 73 11.25 9.12 -12.57
C LEU A 73 12.66 9.76 -12.57
N THR A 74 13.69 9.08 -12.06
CA THR A 74 15.03 9.66 -11.93
C THR A 74 16.16 8.79 -12.47
N GLY A 75 15.91 7.53 -12.77
CA GLY A 75 16.92 6.54 -13.15
C GLY A 75 17.75 5.98 -11.97
N ARG A 76 17.60 6.51 -10.76
CA ARG A 76 18.31 6.00 -9.59
C ARG A 76 17.72 4.66 -9.11
N PRO A 77 18.55 3.68 -8.68
CA PRO A 77 18.07 2.34 -8.37
C PRO A 77 17.29 2.24 -7.05
N ARG A 78 17.44 3.21 -6.15
CA ARG A 78 16.80 3.23 -4.83
C ARG A 78 16.41 4.63 -4.41
N GLY A 79 15.39 4.71 -3.56
CA GLY A 79 14.93 5.95 -2.95
C GLY A 79 14.28 5.74 -1.59
N THR A 80 13.88 6.83 -0.99
CA THR A 80 13.16 6.87 0.28
C THR A 80 11.67 7.11 0.05
N ASP A 81 10.85 6.86 1.09
CA ASP A 81 9.42 7.21 1.04
C ASP A 81 9.21 8.71 0.86
N LEU A 82 10.05 9.55 1.47
CA LEU A 82 9.99 11.00 1.33
C LEU A 82 10.23 11.44 -0.11
N GLU A 83 11.32 10.95 -0.73
CA GLU A 83 11.61 11.24 -2.14
C GLU A 83 10.49 10.78 -3.07
N MET A 84 9.91 9.60 -2.82
CA MET A 84 8.78 9.11 -3.59
C MET A 84 7.60 10.07 -3.51
N VAL A 85 7.24 10.54 -2.32
CA VAL A 85 6.11 11.47 -2.14
C VAL A 85 6.39 12.81 -2.81
N GLU A 86 7.61 13.34 -2.69
CA GLU A 86 8.03 14.57 -3.36
C GLU A 86 7.97 14.45 -4.89
N LEU A 87 8.48 13.35 -5.45
CA LEU A 87 8.44 13.09 -6.88
C LEU A 87 7.01 12.93 -7.42
N LEU A 88 6.09 12.41 -6.62
CA LEU A 88 4.70 12.24 -6.99
C LEU A 88 3.85 13.51 -6.80
N ALA A 89 4.38 14.55 -6.16
CA ALA A 89 3.64 15.79 -5.87
C ALA A 89 2.96 16.45 -7.08
N PRO A 90 3.56 16.47 -8.30
CA PRO A 90 2.90 17.03 -9.48
C PRO A 90 1.58 16.33 -9.86
N TRP A 91 1.37 15.09 -9.41
CA TRP A 91 0.17 14.31 -9.67
C TRP A 91 -0.75 14.21 -8.43
N ALA A 92 -0.71 15.20 -7.54
CA ALA A 92 -1.60 15.24 -6.39
C ALA A 92 -3.07 15.02 -6.82
N GLY A 93 -3.78 14.15 -6.13
CA GLY A 93 -5.12 13.65 -6.49
C GLY A 93 -5.12 12.38 -7.37
N GLN A 94 -3.99 12.02 -7.98
CA GLN A 94 -3.84 10.87 -8.89
C GLN A 94 -2.56 10.06 -8.62
N ARG A 95 -1.88 10.29 -7.52
CA ARG A 95 -0.56 9.72 -7.23
C ARG A 95 -0.55 8.20 -7.26
N GLN A 96 -1.59 7.56 -6.74
CA GLN A 96 -1.71 6.10 -6.79
C GLN A 96 -1.88 5.57 -8.22
N ARG A 97 -2.57 6.29 -9.07
CA ARG A 97 -2.69 5.90 -10.50
C ARG A 97 -1.34 5.98 -11.22
N VAL A 98 -0.53 6.98 -10.91
CA VAL A 98 0.85 7.08 -11.44
C VAL A 98 1.69 5.90 -10.96
N VAL A 99 1.66 5.58 -9.67
CA VAL A 99 2.33 4.38 -9.11
C VAL A 99 1.89 3.13 -9.86
N ARG A 100 0.59 2.95 -10.08
CA ARG A 100 0.06 1.79 -10.78
C ARG A 100 0.52 1.70 -12.24
N LEU A 101 0.62 2.83 -12.92
CA LEU A 101 1.17 2.87 -14.29
C LEU A 101 2.64 2.48 -14.30
N ILE A 102 3.44 2.94 -13.35
CA ILE A 102 4.85 2.56 -13.21
C ILE A 102 4.97 1.04 -12.97
N GLU A 103 4.17 0.47 -12.09
CA GLU A 103 4.14 -0.98 -11.86
C GLU A 103 3.85 -1.79 -13.13
N LEU A 104 2.85 -1.34 -13.89
CA LEU A 104 2.39 -2.04 -15.11
C LEU A 104 3.34 -1.84 -16.29
N SER A 105 4.04 -0.72 -16.37
CA SER A 105 4.96 -0.41 -17.46
C SER A 105 6.26 -1.22 -17.43
N GLY A 106 6.60 -1.81 -16.30
CA GLY A 106 7.89 -2.48 -16.09
C GLY A 106 9.09 -1.53 -15.95
N LEU A 107 8.85 -0.21 -15.89
CA LEU A 107 9.90 0.81 -15.69
C LEU A 107 10.45 0.86 -14.26
N GLY A 108 9.88 0.08 -13.35
CA GLY A 108 10.34 0.01 -11.96
C GLY A 108 11.74 -0.62 -11.83
N ALA A 109 12.42 -0.27 -10.74
CA ALA A 109 13.73 -0.83 -10.43
C ALA A 109 13.69 -2.37 -10.39
N PRO A 110 14.78 -3.04 -10.79
CA PRO A 110 14.90 -4.48 -10.63
C PRO A 110 14.62 -4.89 -9.17
N ARG A 111 13.91 -6.00 -8.99
CA ARG A 111 13.64 -6.52 -7.65
C ARG A 111 14.92 -7.10 -7.07
N PHE A 112 15.47 -6.43 -6.07
CA PHE A 112 16.58 -6.92 -5.27
C PHE A 112 16.02 -7.52 -3.98
N GLY A 113 15.79 -8.80 -3.96
CA GLY A 113 15.38 -9.50 -2.75
C GLY A 113 15.74 -10.98 -2.85
N PRO A 114 15.98 -11.68 -1.74
CA PRO A 114 16.16 -13.12 -1.79
C PRO A 114 14.90 -13.73 -2.39
N ARG A 115 15.06 -14.54 -3.44
CA ARG A 115 14.00 -15.42 -3.90
C ARG A 115 13.81 -16.46 -2.81
N PHE A 116 12.72 -16.40 -2.07
CA PHE A 116 12.32 -17.53 -1.24
C PHE A 116 12.12 -18.72 -2.16
N ALA A 117 12.80 -19.82 -1.85
CA ALA A 117 12.49 -21.09 -2.49
C ALA A 117 10.99 -21.38 -2.27
N PRO A 118 10.26 -21.84 -3.29
CA PRO A 118 8.86 -22.21 -3.11
C PRO A 118 8.77 -23.24 -1.98
N THR A 119 8.04 -22.93 -0.93
CA THR A 119 7.75 -23.91 0.11
C THR A 119 6.77 -24.90 -0.49
N ASP A 120 7.18 -26.15 -0.61
CA ASP A 120 6.28 -27.22 -1.05
C ASP A 120 5.24 -27.47 0.06
N ILE A 121 4.08 -26.86 -0.09
CA ILE A 121 2.95 -27.02 0.84
C ILE A 121 2.33 -28.40 0.81
N ARG A 122 2.75 -29.28 -0.11
CA ARG A 122 2.28 -30.68 -0.20
C ARG A 122 2.99 -31.59 0.81
N ALA A 123 4.07 -31.10 1.43
CA ALA A 123 4.86 -31.82 2.42
C ALA A 123 4.49 -31.50 3.87
N ILE A 124 3.38 -30.78 4.11
CA ILE A 124 2.88 -30.42 5.44
C ILE A 124 1.67 -31.29 5.79
#